data_cd5e4868c37afdbd943e195d4965ad69
#
_entry.id   cd5e4868c37afdbd943e195d4965ad69
#
_cell.length_a   1.000
_cell.length_b   1.000
_cell.length_c   1.000
_cell.angle_alpha   90.00
_cell.angle_beta   90.00
_cell.angle_gamma   90.00
#
_symmetry.space_group_name_H-M   'P 1'
#
loop_
_entity.id
_entity.type
_entity.pdbx_description
1 polymer ?
#
loop_
_entity_poly.entity_id
_entity_poly.type
_entity_poly.pdbx_seq_one_letter_code
_entity_poly.pdbx_strand_id
1 'polypeptide(L)'
;AYDDACACYFGGFNVTDNLKMKLVHRELGPKELQAIIFLPKSRKRGNLKRLKEFKNAFERSWEFAKSSDYWNAGILNGIATTSILNSDPNLIMKLMEKGALCATISGNGPSIIAITNKKNKSRIQKEFSGLEGKVMIANINNKKAYVHEL
;
A
#
# COMPACT_ATOMS: atom_id res chain seq x y z
N ALA A 1 -10.75 4.55 -8.76
CA ALA A 1 -9.79 4.71 -9.84
C ALA A 1 -9.56 3.40 -10.56
N TYR A 2 -8.79 3.38 -11.65
CA TYR A 2 -8.59 2.18 -12.46
C TYR A 2 -7.79 1.10 -11.74
N ASP A 3 -6.77 1.48 -11.00
CA ASP A 3 -5.97 0.61 -10.12
C ASP A 3 -6.83 -0.09 -9.07
N ASP A 4 -7.72 0.63 -8.39
CA ASP A 4 -8.64 0.05 -7.41
C ASP A 4 -9.57 -0.98 -8.07
N ALA A 5 -10.12 -0.67 -9.25
CA ALA A 5 -10.96 -1.59 -10.00
C ALA A 5 -10.20 -2.86 -10.42
N CYS A 6 -8.94 -2.72 -10.89
CA CYS A 6 -8.09 -3.85 -11.23
C CYS A 6 -7.80 -4.73 -10.00
N ALA A 7 -7.46 -4.13 -8.86
CA ALA A 7 -7.19 -4.86 -7.63
C ALA A 7 -8.43 -5.65 -7.15
N CYS A 8 -9.61 -5.03 -7.16
CA CYS A 8 -10.86 -5.69 -6.78
C CYS A 8 -11.26 -6.79 -7.75
N TYR A 9 -11.12 -6.56 -9.06
CA TYR A 9 -11.57 -7.50 -10.08
C TYR A 9 -10.62 -8.69 -10.24
N PHE A 10 -9.31 -8.45 -10.31
CA PHE A 10 -8.35 -9.50 -10.64
C PHE A 10 -7.76 -10.20 -9.42
N GLY A 11 -7.66 -9.53 -8.28
CA GLY A 11 -6.87 -9.99 -7.13
C GLY A 11 -5.38 -10.10 -7.47
N GLY A 12 -4.57 -10.44 -6.47
CA GLY A 12 -3.11 -10.49 -6.59
C GLY A 12 -2.46 -9.12 -6.64
N PHE A 13 -1.25 -9.04 -7.17
CA PHE A 13 -0.54 -7.79 -7.42
C PHE A 13 -0.87 -7.27 -8.82
N ASN A 14 -1.24 -6.01 -8.90
CA ASN A 14 -1.60 -5.37 -10.15
C ASN A 14 -0.78 -4.09 -10.29
N VAL A 15 -0.10 -3.94 -11.41
CA VAL A 15 0.60 -2.72 -11.81
C VAL A 15 -0.16 -2.08 -12.94
N THR A 16 -0.62 -0.85 -12.75
CA THR A 16 -1.51 -0.16 -13.70
C THR A 16 -0.93 1.17 -14.13
N ASP A 17 -1.14 1.52 -15.40
CA ASP A 17 -1.01 2.88 -15.90
C ASP A 17 -2.40 3.51 -15.90
N ASN A 18 -2.69 4.31 -14.86
CA ASN A 18 -4.00 4.89 -14.67
C ASN A 18 -4.35 5.95 -15.73
N LEU A 19 -3.36 6.63 -16.30
CA LEU A 19 -3.59 7.62 -17.37
C LEU A 19 -4.03 6.94 -18.66
N LYS A 20 -3.42 5.79 -18.97
CA LYS A 20 -3.77 4.99 -20.16
C LYS A 20 -4.85 3.96 -19.90
N MET A 21 -5.35 3.85 -18.64
CA MET A 21 -6.29 2.82 -18.21
C MET A 21 -5.82 1.41 -18.63
N LYS A 22 -4.54 1.12 -18.41
CA LYS A 22 -3.90 -0.13 -18.83
C LYS A 22 -3.39 -0.92 -17.65
N LEU A 23 -3.76 -2.19 -17.56
CA LEU A 23 -3.10 -3.17 -16.71
C LEU A 23 -1.75 -3.54 -17.36
N VAL A 24 -0.65 -3.12 -16.74
CA VAL A 24 0.70 -3.32 -17.26
C VAL A 24 1.19 -4.72 -16.91
N HIS A 25 0.97 -5.12 -15.66
CA HIS A 25 1.43 -6.40 -15.14
C HIS A 25 0.48 -6.89 -14.05
N ARG A 26 0.34 -8.22 -13.95
CA ARG A 26 -0.40 -8.89 -12.89
C ARG A 26 0.25 -10.21 -12.53
N GLU A 27 0.41 -10.45 -11.23
CA GLU A 27 0.84 -11.75 -10.73
C GLU A 27 0.15 -12.12 -9.41
N LEU A 28 0.28 -13.39 -9.03
CA LEU A 28 -0.31 -13.87 -7.79
C LEU A 28 0.56 -13.40 -6.61
N GLY A 29 -0.08 -12.85 -5.59
CA GLY A 29 0.60 -12.53 -4.33
C GLY A 29 0.85 -13.78 -3.48
N PRO A 30 1.96 -13.85 -2.74
CA PRO A 30 2.25 -14.95 -1.82
C PRO A 30 1.19 -15.06 -0.73
N LYS A 31 0.60 -16.26 -0.55
CA LYS A 31 -0.52 -16.50 0.37
C LYS A 31 -0.14 -16.40 1.85
N GLU A 32 1.13 -16.52 2.16
CA GLU A 32 1.69 -16.38 3.51
C GLU A 32 1.78 -14.93 3.99
N LEU A 33 1.59 -13.97 3.09
CA LEU A 33 1.60 -12.55 3.42
C LEU A 33 0.26 -12.06 3.94
N GLN A 34 0.32 -11.03 4.74
CA GLN A 34 -0.84 -10.28 5.24
C GLN A 34 -0.64 -8.79 5.07
N ALA A 35 -1.72 -8.09 4.83
CA ALA A 35 -1.80 -6.64 4.88
C ALA A 35 -2.32 -6.23 6.25
N ILE A 36 -1.58 -5.38 6.95
CA ILE A 36 -2.00 -4.72 8.18
C ILE A 36 -2.33 -3.28 7.80
N ILE A 37 -3.57 -2.89 8.01
CA ILE A 37 -4.13 -1.63 7.55
C ILE A 37 -4.51 -0.81 8.77
N PHE A 38 -3.92 0.37 8.92
CA PHE A 38 -4.30 1.33 9.94
C PHE A 38 -5.19 2.41 9.33
N LEU A 39 -6.37 2.59 9.91
CA LEU A 39 -7.35 3.61 9.56
C LEU A 39 -7.35 4.67 10.65
N PRO A 40 -6.67 5.81 10.48
CA PRO A 40 -6.67 6.87 11.48
C PRO A 40 -8.09 7.44 11.69
N LYS A 41 -8.40 7.83 12.92
CA LYS A 41 -9.67 8.49 13.27
C LYS A 41 -9.83 9.82 12.53
N SER A 42 -8.76 10.60 12.45
CA SER A 42 -8.72 11.80 11.63
C SER A 42 -8.55 11.44 10.16
N ARG A 43 -9.46 11.94 9.33
CA ARG A 43 -9.40 11.73 7.87
C ARG A 43 -8.82 12.92 7.12
N LYS A 44 -8.07 13.79 7.80
CA LYS A 44 -7.39 14.92 7.15
C LYS A 44 -6.33 14.37 6.19
N ARG A 45 -6.42 14.80 4.94
CA ARG A 45 -5.43 14.51 3.89
C ARG A 45 -4.49 15.69 3.76
N GLY A 46 -3.25 15.42 3.37
CA GLY A 46 -2.31 16.45 3.02
C GLY A 46 -2.64 17.11 1.67
N ASN A 47 -1.79 18.03 1.25
CA ASN A 47 -1.95 18.73 -0.02
C ASN A 47 -1.47 17.86 -1.19
N LEU A 48 -2.41 17.21 -1.88
CA LEU A 48 -2.12 16.34 -3.03
C LEU A 48 -1.38 17.05 -4.17
N LYS A 49 -1.50 18.38 -4.29
CA LYS A 49 -0.79 19.15 -5.33
C LYS A 49 0.73 19.08 -5.16
N ARG A 50 1.19 18.83 -3.93
CA ARG A 50 2.62 18.67 -3.62
C ARG A 50 3.24 17.36 -4.10
N LEU A 51 2.44 16.37 -4.49
CA LEU A 51 2.95 15.09 -5.02
C LEU A 51 3.86 15.31 -6.23
N LYS A 52 3.63 16.35 -7.03
CA LYS A 52 4.49 16.71 -8.16
C LYS A 52 5.94 17.07 -7.78
N GLU A 53 6.16 17.51 -6.52
CA GLU A 53 7.49 17.84 -6.02
C GLU A 53 8.41 16.60 -5.95
N PHE A 54 7.82 15.41 -5.85
CA PHE A 54 8.52 14.12 -5.76
C PHE A 54 8.34 13.26 -7.02
N LYS A 55 8.09 13.89 -8.16
CA LYS A 55 7.83 13.19 -9.43
C LYS A 55 8.86 12.08 -9.71
N ASN A 56 10.15 12.39 -9.59
CA ASN A 56 11.23 11.43 -9.87
C ASN A 56 11.19 10.21 -8.92
N ALA A 57 10.82 10.42 -7.64
CA ALA A 57 10.68 9.32 -6.69
C ALA A 57 9.50 8.41 -7.08
N PHE A 58 8.38 8.98 -7.51
CA PHE A 58 7.23 8.19 -7.97
C PHE A 58 7.51 7.47 -9.30
N GLU A 59 8.20 8.11 -10.23
CA GLU A 59 8.64 7.45 -11.46
C GLU A 59 9.56 6.27 -11.15
N ARG A 60 10.52 6.43 -10.22
CA ARG A 60 11.39 5.33 -9.80
C ARG A 60 10.63 4.22 -9.09
N SER A 61 9.69 4.57 -8.21
CA SER A 61 8.80 3.60 -7.57
C SER A 61 8.02 2.78 -8.61
N TRP A 62 7.52 3.44 -9.64
CA TRP A 62 6.79 2.77 -10.72
C TRP A 62 7.68 1.84 -11.57
N GLU A 63 8.95 2.22 -11.82
CA GLU A 63 9.92 1.33 -12.48
C GLU A 63 10.18 0.06 -11.65
N PHE A 64 10.33 0.18 -10.33
CA PHE A 64 10.42 -0.98 -9.44
C PHE A 64 9.17 -1.87 -9.56
N ALA A 65 7.98 -1.28 -9.51
CA ALA A 65 6.73 -2.04 -9.63
C ALA A 65 6.63 -2.79 -10.97
N LYS A 66 7.03 -2.17 -12.08
CA LYS A 66 7.06 -2.82 -13.40
C LYS A 66 8.02 -3.99 -13.49
N SER A 67 9.10 -3.97 -12.73
CA SER A 67 10.07 -5.08 -12.65
C SER A 67 9.73 -6.11 -11.57
N SER A 68 8.51 -6.08 -11.03
CA SER A 68 8.04 -6.96 -9.93
C SER A 68 8.76 -6.74 -8.60
N ASP A 69 9.49 -5.65 -8.43
CA ASP A 69 10.10 -5.26 -7.16
C ASP A 69 9.12 -4.43 -6.33
N TYR A 70 8.02 -5.06 -5.91
CA TYR A 70 6.93 -4.40 -5.19
C TYR A 70 7.34 -3.85 -3.83
N TRP A 71 8.34 -4.49 -3.19
CA TRP A 71 8.79 -4.07 -1.86
C TRP A 71 9.51 -2.73 -1.95
N ASN A 72 10.50 -2.59 -2.81
CA ASN A 72 11.18 -1.32 -3.03
C ASN A 72 10.24 -0.24 -3.59
N ALA A 73 9.33 -0.63 -4.48
CA ALA A 73 8.27 0.26 -4.95
C ALA A 73 7.44 0.82 -3.79
N GLY A 74 6.95 -0.07 -2.90
CA GLY A 74 6.12 0.31 -1.76
C GLY A 74 6.87 1.15 -0.72
N ILE A 75 8.14 0.82 -0.43
CA ILE A 75 8.98 1.57 0.52
C ILE A 75 9.21 2.99 0.00
N LEU A 76 9.67 3.13 -1.24
CA LEU A 76 9.96 4.43 -1.82
C LEU A 76 8.71 5.31 -1.92
N ASN A 77 7.59 4.73 -2.39
CA ASN A 77 6.30 5.40 -2.42
C ASN A 77 5.84 5.81 -1.01
N GLY A 78 6.01 4.93 -0.03
CA GLY A 78 5.61 5.19 1.36
C GLY A 78 6.36 6.36 1.97
N ILE A 79 7.68 6.41 1.83
CA ILE A 79 8.51 7.52 2.33
C ILE A 79 8.14 8.83 1.62
N ALA A 80 8.03 8.81 0.29
CA ALA A 80 7.70 10.00 -0.48
C ALA A 80 6.30 10.55 -0.14
N THR A 81 5.28 9.69 -0.09
CA THR A 81 3.90 10.11 0.18
C THR A 81 3.70 10.59 1.62
N THR A 82 4.26 9.92 2.62
CA THR A 82 4.14 10.35 4.02
C THR A 82 4.79 11.70 4.27
N SER A 83 5.93 11.96 3.62
CA SER A 83 6.62 13.26 3.72
C SER A 83 5.80 14.43 3.18
N ILE A 84 4.85 14.17 2.28
CA ILE A 84 4.03 15.20 1.61
C ILE A 84 2.63 15.29 2.22
N LEU A 85 2.04 14.16 2.61
CA LEU A 85 0.62 14.05 2.93
C LEU A 85 0.31 14.16 4.43
N ASN A 86 1.12 14.91 5.18
CA ASN A 86 0.95 15.14 6.63
C ASN A 86 0.83 13.82 7.45
N SER A 87 1.56 12.80 7.03
CA SER A 87 1.73 11.56 7.78
C SER A 87 3.16 11.49 8.30
N ASP A 88 3.39 10.66 9.32
CA ASP A 88 4.73 10.53 9.91
C ASP A 88 5.57 9.52 9.12
N PRO A 89 6.63 9.95 8.39
CA PRO A 89 7.52 9.03 7.70
C PRO A 89 8.28 8.11 8.67
N ASN A 90 8.48 8.51 9.94
CA ASN A 90 9.11 7.66 10.93
C ASN A 90 8.25 6.43 11.25
N LEU A 91 6.93 6.52 11.12
CA LEU A 91 6.06 5.35 11.27
C LEU A 91 6.35 4.32 10.18
N ILE A 92 6.54 4.73 8.93
CA ILE A 92 6.94 3.82 7.84
C ILE A 92 8.26 3.13 8.19
N MET A 93 9.27 3.88 8.64
CA MET A 93 10.57 3.33 9.02
C MET A 93 10.44 2.32 10.16
N LYS A 94 9.69 2.65 11.21
CA LYS A 94 9.42 1.72 12.32
C LYS A 94 8.74 0.44 11.86
N LEU A 95 7.76 0.52 10.97
CA LEU A 95 7.10 -0.67 10.43
C LEU A 95 8.09 -1.56 9.66
N MET A 96 9.02 -0.97 8.90
CA MET A 96 10.09 -1.69 8.22
C MET A 96 11.03 -2.38 9.22
N GLU A 97 11.48 -1.69 10.27
CA GLU A 97 12.33 -2.23 11.34
C GLU A 97 11.66 -3.42 12.07
N LYS A 98 10.32 -3.40 12.19
CA LYS A 98 9.55 -4.50 12.80
C LYS A 98 9.28 -5.66 11.85
N GLY A 99 9.77 -5.59 10.63
CA GLY A 99 9.75 -6.67 9.65
C GLY A 99 8.60 -6.61 8.65
N ALA A 100 8.09 -5.41 8.35
CA ALA A 100 7.29 -5.21 7.16
C ALA A 100 8.18 -5.39 5.92
N LEU A 101 7.64 -5.99 4.86
CA LEU A 101 8.28 -6.07 3.54
C LEU A 101 8.18 -4.73 2.81
N CYS A 102 7.08 -4.05 2.99
CA CYS A 102 6.91 -2.65 2.63
C CYS A 102 5.83 -2.00 3.51
N ALA A 103 5.88 -0.69 3.61
CA ALA A 103 4.82 0.11 4.23
C ALA A 103 4.61 1.39 3.42
N THR A 104 3.35 1.78 3.25
CA THR A 104 2.98 2.93 2.43
C THR A 104 1.63 3.50 2.85
N ILE A 105 1.31 4.68 2.34
CA ILE A 105 -0.06 5.21 2.41
C ILE A 105 -0.93 4.46 1.39
N SER A 106 -2.14 4.10 1.78
CA SER A 106 -3.13 3.52 0.89
C SER A 106 -3.78 4.61 0.04
N GLY A 107 -3.57 4.56 -1.26
CA GLY A 107 -4.07 5.55 -2.21
C GLY A 107 -3.65 6.98 -1.83
N ASN A 108 -4.62 7.87 -1.70
CA ASN A 108 -4.40 9.27 -1.30
C ASN A 108 -4.44 9.49 0.23
N GLY A 109 -4.33 8.42 1.00
CA GLY A 109 -4.33 8.46 2.45
C GLY A 109 -5.70 8.79 3.08
N PRO A 110 -5.73 8.98 4.38
CA PRO A 110 -4.62 8.91 5.34
C PRO A 110 -4.30 7.49 5.86
N SER A 111 -4.95 6.46 5.35
CA SER A 111 -4.71 5.08 5.78
C SER A 111 -3.31 4.61 5.44
N ILE A 112 -2.69 3.86 6.37
CA ILE A 112 -1.36 3.27 6.20
C ILE A 112 -1.53 1.76 6.06
N ILE A 113 -0.79 1.17 5.13
CA ILE A 113 -0.77 -0.26 4.92
C ILE A 113 0.66 -0.78 5.08
N ALA A 114 0.81 -1.90 5.76
CA ALA A 114 2.07 -2.63 5.86
C ALA A 114 1.86 -4.07 5.39
N ILE A 115 2.70 -4.54 4.49
CA ILE A 115 2.71 -5.93 4.04
C ILE A 115 3.77 -6.69 4.82
N THR A 116 3.40 -7.85 5.37
CA THR A 116 4.31 -8.62 6.21
C THR A 116 3.98 -10.11 6.19
N ASN A 117 4.95 -10.93 6.61
CA ASN A 117 4.72 -12.34 6.93
C ASN A 117 3.91 -12.48 8.23
N LYS A 118 3.14 -13.53 8.34
CA LYS A 118 2.31 -13.83 9.52
C LYS A 118 3.09 -13.80 10.84
N LYS A 119 4.38 -14.23 10.84
CA LYS A 119 5.24 -14.23 12.02
C LYS A 119 5.51 -12.85 12.62
N ASN A 120 5.53 -11.80 11.79
CA ASN A 120 5.80 -10.43 12.21
C ASN A 120 4.53 -9.61 12.50
N LYS A 121 3.35 -10.17 12.24
CA LYS A 121 2.06 -9.50 12.38
C LYS A 121 1.91 -8.75 13.71
N SER A 122 2.15 -9.42 14.83
CA SER A 122 1.96 -8.84 16.17
C SER A 122 2.94 -7.69 16.45
N ARG A 123 4.16 -7.76 15.91
CA ARG A 123 5.15 -6.68 16.04
C ARG A 123 4.70 -5.44 15.28
N ILE A 124 4.23 -5.63 14.04
CA ILE A 124 3.71 -4.54 13.20
C ILE A 124 2.46 -3.90 13.83
N GLN A 125 1.52 -4.72 14.33
CA GLN A 125 0.31 -4.20 14.98
C GLN A 125 0.61 -3.32 16.20
N LYS A 126 1.64 -3.67 16.98
CA LYS A 126 2.05 -2.90 18.16
C LYS A 126 2.48 -1.46 17.82
N GLU A 127 3.03 -1.23 16.63
CA GLU A 127 3.44 0.12 16.21
C GLU A 127 2.26 1.08 16.01
N PHE A 128 1.06 0.53 15.84
CA PHE A 128 -0.18 1.31 15.78
C PHE A 128 -0.85 1.48 17.15
N SER A 129 -0.35 0.80 18.20
CA SER A 129 -0.90 0.95 19.55
C SER A 129 -0.60 2.34 20.09
N GLY A 130 -1.63 3.00 20.65
CA GLY A 130 -1.53 4.40 21.09
C GLY A 130 -1.87 5.43 20.01
N LEU A 131 -2.02 5.03 18.75
CA LEU A 131 -2.53 5.89 17.70
C LEU A 131 -4.07 5.84 17.67
N GLU A 132 -4.72 7.01 17.54
CA GLU A 132 -6.18 7.07 17.41
C GLU A 132 -6.64 6.54 16.05
N GLY A 133 -7.24 5.35 16.02
CA GLY A 133 -7.70 4.73 14.78
C GLY A 133 -8.09 3.28 14.96
N LYS A 134 -8.26 2.58 13.82
CA LYS A 134 -8.62 1.17 13.77
C LYS A 134 -7.56 0.40 12.98
N VAL A 135 -7.13 -0.73 13.51
CA VAL A 135 -6.27 -1.67 12.79
C VAL A 135 -7.13 -2.79 12.20
N MET A 136 -6.93 -3.08 10.92
CA MET A 136 -7.53 -4.20 10.22
C MET A 136 -6.44 -5.11 9.67
N ILE A 137 -6.73 -6.40 9.53
CA ILE A 137 -5.83 -7.38 8.93
C ILE A 137 -6.57 -8.05 7.78
N ALA A 138 -5.91 -8.11 6.65
CA ALA A 138 -6.41 -8.81 5.47
C ALA A 138 -5.39 -9.84 4.97
N ASN A 139 -5.88 -10.95 4.47
CA ASN A 139 -5.06 -11.91 3.73
C ASN A 139 -4.94 -11.48 2.27
N ILE A 140 -3.89 -11.93 1.60
CA ILE A 140 -3.75 -11.73 0.15
C ILE A 140 -4.86 -12.50 -0.56
N ASN A 141 -5.63 -11.80 -1.38
CA ASN A 141 -6.65 -12.39 -2.24
C ASN A 141 -6.15 -12.49 -3.68
N ASN A 142 -6.05 -13.70 -4.19
CA ASN A 142 -5.62 -13.98 -5.56
C ASN A 142 -6.80 -14.34 -6.50
N LYS A 143 -8.03 -14.35 -5.97
CA LYS A 143 -9.20 -14.72 -6.73
C LYS A 143 -9.75 -13.53 -7.49
N LYS A 144 -10.16 -13.77 -8.73
CA LYS A 144 -10.94 -12.79 -9.50
C LYS A 144 -12.34 -12.63 -8.88
N ALA A 145 -12.90 -11.44 -9.03
CA ALA A 145 -14.31 -11.23 -8.76
C ALA A 145 -15.16 -12.08 -9.73
N TYR A 146 -16.30 -12.53 -9.24
CA TYR A 146 -17.29 -13.24 -10.05
C TYR A 146 -18.69 -12.79 -9.62
N VAL A 147 -19.61 -12.89 -10.55
CA VAL A 147 -21.02 -12.62 -10.31
C VAL A 147 -21.75 -13.97 -10.25
N HIS A 148 -22.54 -14.17 -9.20
CA HIS A 148 -23.54 -15.23 -9.17
C HIS A 148 -24.86 -14.64 -9.66
N GLU A 149 -25.43 -15.21 -10.71
CA GLU A 149 -26.86 -15.02 -11.02
C GLU A 149 -27.66 -15.82 -10.01
N LEU A 150 -28.62 -15.14 -9.35
CA LEU A 150 -29.55 -15.75 -8.38
C LEU A 150 -30.74 -16.31 -9.11
#